data_2da6b3f5621419e41ca7c299c835d2b3
#
_entry.id   2da6b3f5621419e41ca7c299c835d2b3
#
_cell.length_a   1.000
_cell.length_b   1.000
_cell.length_c   1.000
_cell.angle_alpha   90.00
_cell.angle_beta   90.00
_cell.angle_gamma   90.00
#
_symmetry.space_group_name_H-M   'P 1'
#
loop_
_entity.id
_entity.type
_entity.pdbx_description
1 polymer ?
#
loop_
_entity_poly.entity_id
_entity_poly.type
_entity_poly.pdbx_seq_one_letter_code
_entity_poly.pdbx_strand_id
1 'polypeptide(L)'
;MTIRGRAGAQLETIGWLHTLLGEQGIDYWLFGGWAVDFHVGRVTREHEDVDVAVWRSDLDHVSGLLEAHGWTHAPEPGEEGYTGYERGEVRVELAFLACDQAGTIYTPLTDGQGDWPAGSFCDAMAQVNGVRARVVGLASLIEDKSGPRHDPAATAKDRADVALLTSLSETE
;
A
#
# COMPACT_ATOMS: atom_id res chain seq x y z
N MET A 1 1.04 -22.77 7.01
CA MET A 1 1.95 -22.22 8.04
C MET A 1 1.38 -20.91 8.55
N THR A 2 1.22 -20.75 9.85
CA THR A 2 0.68 -19.52 10.43
C THR A 2 1.79 -18.50 10.64
N ILE A 3 1.63 -17.31 10.05
CA ILE A 3 2.53 -16.18 10.29
C ILE A 3 2.12 -15.55 11.63
N ARG A 4 3.08 -15.36 12.52
CA ARG A 4 2.85 -14.82 13.87
C ARG A 4 3.49 -13.44 14.03
N GLY A 5 3.18 -12.79 15.16
CA GLY A 5 3.71 -11.47 15.50
C GLY A 5 3.13 -10.35 14.65
N ARG A 6 3.89 -9.28 14.49
CA ARG A 6 3.45 -8.09 13.75
C ARG A 6 3.05 -8.42 12.31
N ALA A 7 3.82 -9.23 11.61
CA ALA A 7 3.52 -9.61 10.23
C ALA A 7 2.18 -10.36 10.13
N GLY A 8 1.87 -11.25 11.08
CA GLY A 8 0.58 -11.93 11.15
C GLY A 8 -0.57 -10.95 11.37
N ALA A 9 -0.42 -10.02 12.31
CA ALA A 9 -1.42 -8.99 12.60
C ALA A 9 -1.64 -8.04 11.40
N GLN A 10 -0.57 -7.67 10.70
CA GLN A 10 -0.65 -6.87 9.48
C GLN A 10 -1.37 -7.64 8.36
N LEU A 11 -1.07 -8.90 8.18
CA LEU A 11 -1.70 -9.73 7.16
C LEU A 11 -3.21 -9.93 7.43
N GLU A 12 -3.59 -10.15 8.68
CA GLU A 12 -5.01 -10.19 9.08
C GLU A 12 -5.70 -8.85 8.79
N THR A 13 -5.03 -7.75 9.06
CA THR A 13 -5.54 -6.40 8.76
C THR A 13 -5.76 -6.21 7.27
N ILE A 14 -4.84 -6.65 6.43
CA ILE A 14 -4.98 -6.57 4.97
C ILE A 14 -6.21 -7.36 4.50
N GLY A 15 -6.40 -8.57 4.98
CA GLY A 15 -7.57 -9.38 4.67
C GLY A 15 -8.88 -8.73 5.13
N TRP A 16 -8.87 -8.16 6.32
CA TRP A 16 -10.01 -7.42 6.85
C TRP A 16 -10.34 -6.18 6.01
N LEU A 17 -9.33 -5.39 5.63
CA LEU A 17 -9.52 -4.22 4.76
C LEU A 17 -10.07 -4.63 3.39
N HIS A 18 -9.54 -5.70 2.81
CA HIS A 18 -10.04 -6.22 1.53
C HIS A 18 -11.54 -6.51 1.59
N THR A 19 -11.98 -7.20 2.63
CA THR A 19 -13.39 -7.54 2.82
C THR A 19 -14.22 -6.29 3.09
N LEU A 20 -13.81 -5.46 4.04
CA LEU A 20 -14.55 -4.25 4.44
C LEU A 20 -14.73 -3.28 3.28
N LEU A 21 -13.66 -2.92 2.61
CA LEU A 21 -13.69 -1.94 1.53
C LEU A 21 -14.45 -2.52 0.32
N GLY A 22 -14.29 -3.81 0.03
CA GLY A 22 -15.05 -4.49 -1.01
C GLY A 22 -16.56 -4.46 -0.76
N GLU A 23 -17.00 -4.72 0.48
CA GLU A 23 -18.41 -4.66 0.88
C GLU A 23 -19.00 -3.24 0.75
N GLN A 24 -18.17 -2.23 0.92
CA GLN A 24 -18.56 -0.82 0.81
C GLN A 24 -18.45 -0.28 -0.63
N GLY A 25 -17.96 -1.09 -1.57
CA GLY A 25 -17.72 -0.64 -2.95
C GLY A 25 -16.62 0.39 -3.08
N ILE A 26 -15.67 0.40 -2.15
CA ILE A 26 -14.54 1.33 -2.14
C ILE A 26 -13.33 0.68 -2.78
N ASP A 27 -12.77 1.33 -3.80
CA ASP A 27 -11.52 0.91 -4.43
C ASP A 27 -10.32 1.19 -3.53
N TYR A 28 -9.39 0.26 -3.49
CA TYR A 28 -8.13 0.40 -2.78
C TYR A 28 -7.04 -0.39 -3.49
N TRP A 29 -5.79 -0.07 -3.21
CA TRP A 29 -4.62 -0.81 -3.69
C TRP A 29 -3.55 -0.86 -2.61
N LEU A 30 -3.01 -2.04 -2.34
CA LEU A 30 -1.78 -2.15 -1.57
C LEU A 30 -0.62 -1.63 -2.41
N PHE A 31 0.27 -0.87 -1.78
CA PHE A 31 1.54 -0.48 -2.35
C PHE A 31 2.66 -0.68 -1.31
N GLY A 32 3.88 -0.22 -1.58
CA GLY A 32 4.98 -0.38 -0.64
C GLY A 32 5.42 -1.82 -0.42
N GLY A 33 5.96 -2.11 0.76
CA GLY A 33 6.57 -3.40 1.07
C GLY A 33 5.61 -4.59 1.02
N TRP A 34 4.39 -4.43 1.51
CA TRP A 34 3.40 -5.50 1.45
C TRP A 34 2.97 -5.82 0.02
N ALA A 35 2.92 -4.84 -0.87
CA ALA A 35 2.64 -5.12 -2.29
C ALA A 35 3.73 -6.01 -2.90
N VAL A 36 4.99 -5.81 -2.52
CA VAL A 36 6.10 -6.69 -2.94
C VAL A 36 5.83 -8.12 -2.49
N ASP A 37 5.52 -8.32 -1.20
CA ASP A 37 5.26 -9.65 -0.65
C ASP A 37 4.07 -10.34 -1.33
N PHE A 38 3.01 -9.58 -1.65
CA PHE A 38 1.86 -10.11 -2.36
C PHE A 38 2.20 -10.53 -3.79
N HIS A 39 3.02 -9.75 -4.52
CA HIS A 39 3.50 -10.16 -5.83
C HIS A 39 4.39 -11.41 -5.78
N VAL A 40 5.24 -11.51 -4.76
CA VAL A 40 6.12 -12.67 -4.54
C VAL A 40 5.34 -13.89 -4.06
N GLY A 41 4.23 -13.69 -3.34
CA GLY A 41 3.38 -14.76 -2.80
C GLY A 41 3.79 -15.25 -1.41
N ARG A 42 4.69 -14.56 -0.74
CA ARG A 42 5.15 -14.86 0.62
C ARG A 42 5.68 -13.64 1.33
N VAL A 43 5.74 -13.69 2.65
CA VAL A 43 6.39 -12.63 3.45
C VAL A 43 7.90 -12.73 3.24
N THR A 44 8.51 -11.67 2.74
CA THR A 44 9.95 -11.61 2.42
C THR A 44 10.77 -10.93 3.51
N ARG A 45 10.19 -10.03 4.27
CA ARG A 45 10.83 -9.30 5.36
C ARG A 45 9.80 -8.75 6.33
N GLU A 46 10.25 -8.16 7.41
CA GLU A 46 9.38 -7.40 8.32
C GLU A 46 9.02 -6.05 7.70
N HIS A 47 7.82 -5.58 8.00
CA HIS A 47 7.30 -4.29 7.56
C HIS A 47 6.89 -3.45 8.77
N GLU A 48 7.10 -2.13 8.68
CA GLU A 48 6.72 -1.20 9.75
C GLU A 48 5.22 -0.89 9.70
N ASP A 49 4.66 -0.81 8.50
CA ASP A 49 3.28 -0.41 8.25
C ASP A 49 2.68 -1.15 7.06
N VAL A 50 1.38 -0.92 6.87
CA VAL A 50 0.61 -1.38 5.72
C VAL A 50 0.23 -0.15 4.90
N ASP A 51 0.74 -0.05 3.68
CA ASP A 51 0.50 1.08 2.79
C ASP A 51 -0.68 0.79 1.85
N VAL A 52 -1.71 1.63 1.91
CA VAL A 52 -2.93 1.49 1.12
C VAL A 52 -3.23 2.80 0.40
N ALA A 53 -3.47 2.74 -0.90
CA ALA A 53 -3.91 3.88 -1.68
C ALA A 53 -5.43 3.85 -1.84
N VAL A 54 -6.09 4.98 -1.60
CA VAL A 54 -7.53 5.16 -1.77
C VAL A 54 -7.81 6.47 -2.50
N TRP A 55 -8.93 6.55 -3.20
CA TRP A 55 -9.35 7.81 -3.79
C TRP A 55 -9.61 8.86 -2.71
N ARG A 56 -9.15 10.06 -2.92
CA ARG A 56 -9.36 11.18 -2.00
C ARG A 56 -10.86 11.41 -1.73
N SER A 57 -11.69 11.17 -2.72
CA SER A 57 -13.16 11.27 -2.59
C SER A 57 -13.75 10.25 -1.63
N ASP A 58 -13.07 9.13 -1.37
CA ASP A 58 -13.52 8.10 -0.44
C ASP A 58 -12.90 8.23 0.95
N LEU A 59 -11.97 9.17 1.14
CA LEU A 59 -11.18 9.28 2.36
C LEU A 59 -12.03 9.42 3.62
N ASP A 60 -13.02 10.32 3.62
CA ASP A 60 -13.88 10.55 4.79
C ASP A 60 -14.67 9.29 5.15
N HIS A 61 -15.14 8.54 4.15
CA HIS A 61 -15.83 7.28 4.35
C HIS A 61 -14.90 6.22 4.94
N VAL A 62 -13.70 6.07 4.36
CA VAL A 62 -12.70 5.11 4.87
C VAL A 62 -12.29 5.46 6.30
N SER A 63 -12.04 6.73 6.58
CA SER A 63 -11.70 7.20 7.94
C SER A 63 -12.79 6.86 8.94
N GLY A 64 -14.04 7.12 8.58
CA GLY A 64 -15.19 6.79 9.44
C GLY A 64 -15.30 5.28 9.71
N LEU A 65 -15.04 4.44 8.71
CA LEU A 65 -15.05 2.98 8.87
C LEU A 65 -13.92 2.51 9.81
N LEU A 66 -12.72 3.05 9.62
CA LEU A 66 -11.57 2.71 10.48
C LEU A 66 -11.86 3.09 11.95
N GLU A 67 -12.29 4.30 12.19
CA GLU A 67 -12.61 4.78 13.54
C GLU A 67 -13.73 3.98 14.18
N ALA A 68 -14.78 3.62 13.43
CA ALA A 68 -15.86 2.78 13.90
C ALA A 68 -15.41 1.37 14.32
N HIS A 69 -14.28 0.89 13.77
CA HIS A 69 -13.70 -0.42 14.09
C HIS A 69 -12.50 -0.34 15.04
N GLY A 70 -12.37 0.77 15.77
CA GLY A 70 -11.38 0.90 16.84
C GLY A 70 -9.99 1.36 16.39
N TRP A 71 -9.86 1.87 15.17
CA TRP A 71 -8.63 2.48 14.72
C TRP A 71 -8.55 3.93 15.19
N THR A 72 -7.37 4.36 15.59
CA THR A 72 -7.12 5.73 16.04
C THR A 72 -6.36 6.48 14.96
N HIS A 73 -6.84 7.67 14.59
CA HIS A 73 -6.13 8.54 13.67
C HIS A 73 -4.80 8.98 14.30
N ALA A 74 -3.71 8.72 13.62
CA ALA A 74 -2.34 8.93 14.11
C ALA A 74 -1.48 9.57 13.00
N PRO A 75 -1.75 10.84 12.64
CA PRO A 75 -0.98 11.53 11.62
C PRO A 75 0.46 11.79 12.11
N GLU A 76 1.41 11.74 11.19
CA GLU A 76 2.80 12.10 11.49
C GLU A 76 3.05 13.57 11.20
N PRO A 77 3.93 14.22 11.99
CA PRO A 77 4.29 15.63 11.73
C PRO A 77 4.87 15.81 10.33
N GLY A 78 4.34 16.79 9.59
CA GLY A 78 4.83 17.14 8.25
C GLY A 78 4.40 16.18 7.15
N GLU A 79 3.47 15.25 7.40
CA GLU A 79 2.97 14.35 6.36
C GLU A 79 2.19 15.13 5.29
N GLU A 80 2.39 14.74 4.04
CA GLU A 80 1.69 15.29 2.89
C GLU A 80 1.24 14.14 1.98
N GLY A 81 -0.03 14.21 1.55
CA GLY A 81 -0.57 13.25 0.61
C GLY A 81 -0.93 11.90 1.21
N TYR A 82 -0.74 11.70 2.50
CA TYR A 82 -1.11 10.49 3.21
C TYR A 82 -1.46 10.79 4.67
N THR A 83 -2.11 9.83 5.33
CA THR A 83 -2.35 9.89 6.78
C THR A 83 -2.29 8.49 7.38
N GLY A 84 -2.13 8.39 8.69
CA GLY A 84 -1.98 7.12 9.38
C GLY A 84 -3.09 6.82 10.37
N TYR A 85 -3.32 5.53 10.57
CA TYR A 85 -4.23 4.97 11.58
C TYR A 85 -3.52 3.84 12.31
N GLU A 86 -3.78 3.72 13.60
CA GLU A 86 -3.17 2.69 14.44
C GLU A 86 -4.22 1.91 15.21
N ARG A 87 -4.00 0.61 15.33
CA ARG A 87 -4.74 -0.29 16.21
C ARG A 87 -3.80 -1.40 16.70
N GLY A 88 -3.60 -1.44 18.03
CA GLY A 88 -2.59 -2.35 18.60
C GLY A 88 -1.19 -2.05 18.06
N GLU A 89 -0.53 -3.06 17.55
CA GLU A 89 0.82 -2.94 16.96
C GLU A 89 0.81 -2.67 15.45
N VAL A 90 -0.37 -2.51 14.84
CA VAL A 90 -0.51 -2.32 13.40
C VAL A 90 -0.74 -0.86 13.07
N ARG A 91 0.03 -0.34 12.12
CA ARG A 91 -0.17 0.96 11.51
C ARG A 91 -0.57 0.78 10.04
N VAL A 92 -1.63 1.46 9.65
CA VAL A 92 -2.06 1.57 8.24
C VAL A 92 -1.82 3.00 7.78
N GLU A 93 -1.16 3.17 6.66
CA GLU A 93 -1.01 4.46 6.00
C GLU A 93 -1.88 4.52 4.77
N LEU A 94 -2.68 5.60 4.66
CA LEU A 94 -3.56 5.84 3.52
C LEU A 94 -2.96 6.94 2.65
N ALA A 95 -2.56 6.59 1.42
CA ALA A 95 -2.18 7.57 0.41
C ALA A 95 -3.43 8.03 -0.35
N PHE A 96 -3.51 9.32 -0.63
CA PHE A 96 -4.65 9.92 -1.30
C PHE A 96 -4.43 9.98 -2.80
N LEU A 97 -5.41 9.55 -3.57
CA LEU A 97 -5.36 9.55 -5.03
C LEU A 97 -6.34 10.56 -5.61
N ALA A 98 -5.88 11.31 -6.59
CA ALA A 98 -6.70 12.15 -7.44
C ALA A 98 -6.34 11.90 -8.91
N CYS A 99 -7.20 12.30 -9.82
CA CYS A 99 -6.98 12.13 -11.25
C CYS A 99 -7.16 13.49 -11.93
N ASP A 100 -6.23 13.87 -12.80
CA ASP A 100 -6.32 15.09 -13.56
C ASP A 100 -7.15 14.89 -14.86
N GLN A 101 -7.32 15.97 -15.63
CA GLN A 101 -8.09 15.93 -16.87
C GLN A 101 -7.44 15.06 -17.96
N ALA A 102 -6.13 14.87 -17.90
CA ALA A 102 -5.39 14.01 -18.83
C ALA A 102 -5.44 12.52 -18.45
N GLY A 103 -6.04 12.19 -17.30
CA GLY A 103 -6.11 10.82 -16.79
C GLY A 103 -4.90 10.41 -15.94
N THR A 104 -4.00 11.33 -15.63
CA THR A 104 -2.86 11.04 -14.74
C THR A 104 -3.34 10.94 -13.30
N ILE A 105 -3.01 9.83 -12.64
CA ILE A 105 -3.31 9.63 -11.23
C ILE A 105 -2.14 10.14 -10.41
N TYR A 106 -2.44 10.96 -9.41
CA TYR A 106 -1.44 11.61 -8.58
C TYR A 106 -1.88 11.68 -7.11
N THR A 107 -0.92 11.88 -6.23
CA THR A 107 -1.16 12.21 -4.83
C THR A 107 -0.98 13.71 -4.67
N PRO A 108 -2.01 14.45 -4.18
CA PRO A 108 -1.90 15.89 -3.95
C PRO A 108 -0.88 16.19 -2.84
N LEU A 109 0.00 17.16 -3.10
CA LEU A 109 0.97 17.68 -2.12
C LEU A 109 0.73 19.16 -1.91
N THR A 110 1.28 19.76 -0.84
CA THR A 110 1.14 21.18 -0.54
C THR A 110 1.68 22.04 -1.69
N ASP A 111 2.85 21.70 -2.22
CA ASP A 111 3.52 22.42 -3.30
C ASP A 111 3.64 21.58 -4.57
N GLY A 112 2.50 21.05 -5.06
CA GLY A 112 2.48 20.27 -6.30
C GLY A 112 1.77 18.93 -6.16
N GLN A 113 2.31 17.91 -6.80
CA GLN A 113 1.73 16.57 -6.82
C GLN A 113 2.80 15.51 -7.03
N GLY A 114 2.54 14.32 -6.49
CA GLY A 114 3.35 13.14 -6.75
C GLY A 114 2.64 12.24 -7.75
N ASP A 115 3.14 12.18 -8.98
CA ASP A 115 2.55 11.34 -10.03
C ASP A 115 2.88 9.87 -9.79
N TRP A 116 1.88 9.01 -9.98
CA TRP A 116 2.06 7.57 -9.92
C TRP A 116 2.41 7.04 -11.32
N PRO A 117 3.26 6.01 -11.40
CA PRO A 117 3.56 5.38 -12.68
C PRO A 117 2.30 4.90 -13.39
N ALA A 118 2.26 4.99 -14.71
CA ALA A 118 1.16 4.48 -15.50
C ALA A 118 0.95 2.98 -15.25
N GLY A 119 -0.31 2.55 -15.10
CA GLY A 119 -0.63 1.16 -14.82
C GLY A 119 -0.53 0.75 -13.35
N SER A 120 -0.27 1.70 -12.43
CA SER A 120 -0.24 1.40 -10.97
C SER A 120 -1.58 0.87 -10.48
N PHE A 121 -2.67 1.48 -10.89
CA PHE A 121 -4.02 1.18 -10.37
C PHE A 121 -4.80 0.32 -11.35
N CYS A 122 -4.50 -0.97 -11.32
CA CYS A 122 -5.09 -2.00 -12.16
C CYS A 122 -5.95 -2.96 -11.31
N ASP A 123 -6.54 -3.97 -11.94
CA ASP A 123 -7.37 -4.96 -11.26
C ASP A 123 -6.54 -6.18 -10.79
N ALA A 124 -5.23 -6.01 -10.62
CA ALA A 124 -4.36 -7.09 -10.18
C ALA A 124 -4.70 -7.53 -8.76
N MET A 125 -5.00 -8.81 -8.61
CA MET A 125 -5.22 -9.48 -7.33
C MET A 125 -4.07 -10.41 -7.04
N ALA A 126 -3.65 -10.44 -5.78
CA ALA A 126 -2.59 -11.33 -5.32
C ALA A 126 -2.96 -11.93 -3.97
N GLN A 127 -2.18 -12.90 -3.51
CA GLN A 127 -2.43 -13.52 -2.21
C GLN A 127 -1.14 -13.92 -1.51
N VAL A 128 -1.19 -13.86 -0.18
CA VAL A 128 -0.14 -14.35 0.72
C VAL A 128 -0.85 -15.17 1.80
N ASN A 129 -0.42 -16.42 1.98
CA ASN A 129 -0.95 -17.30 3.02
C ASN A 129 -2.49 -17.36 3.06
N GLY A 130 -3.12 -17.39 1.89
CA GLY A 130 -4.57 -17.44 1.75
C GLY A 130 -5.30 -16.10 1.86
N VAL A 131 -4.60 -15.03 2.23
CA VAL A 131 -5.15 -13.68 2.28
C VAL A 131 -5.05 -13.03 0.90
N ARG A 132 -6.15 -12.50 0.40
CA ARG A 132 -6.23 -11.83 -0.89
C ARG A 132 -6.24 -10.32 -0.75
N ALA A 133 -5.62 -9.63 -1.69
CA ALA A 133 -5.67 -8.17 -1.76
C ALA A 133 -5.49 -7.68 -3.19
N ARG A 134 -6.00 -6.48 -3.46
CA ARG A 134 -5.70 -5.76 -4.69
C ARG A 134 -4.36 -5.05 -4.51
N VAL A 135 -3.49 -5.15 -5.49
CA VAL A 135 -2.14 -4.59 -5.43
C VAL A 135 -1.86 -3.68 -6.62
N VAL A 136 -0.96 -2.73 -6.45
CA VAL A 136 -0.46 -1.93 -7.58
C VAL A 136 0.25 -2.83 -8.58
N GLY A 137 0.27 -2.41 -9.85
CA GLY A 137 0.88 -3.19 -10.92
C GLY A 137 2.36 -3.47 -10.71
N LEU A 138 2.83 -4.64 -11.13
CA LEU A 138 4.22 -5.10 -10.93
C LEU A 138 5.24 -4.12 -11.53
N ALA A 139 5.06 -3.74 -12.79
CA ALA A 139 5.97 -2.81 -13.47
C ALA A 139 6.01 -1.45 -12.79
N SER A 140 4.85 -0.95 -12.37
CA SER A 140 4.72 0.33 -11.66
C SER A 140 5.39 0.30 -10.29
N LEU A 141 5.29 -0.82 -9.58
CA LEU A 141 5.93 -1.00 -8.28
C LEU A 141 7.46 -1.03 -8.42
N ILE A 142 7.98 -1.69 -9.45
CA ILE A 142 9.41 -1.69 -9.77
C ILE A 142 9.90 -0.27 -10.06
N GLU A 143 9.17 0.48 -10.87
CA GLU A 143 9.50 1.87 -11.22
C GLU A 143 9.53 2.76 -9.96
N ASP A 144 8.50 2.68 -9.13
CA ASP A 144 8.40 3.46 -7.89
C ASP A 144 9.56 3.16 -6.94
N LYS A 145 9.88 1.90 -6.73
CA LYS A 145 10.98 1.48 -5.84
C LYS A 145 12.38 1.68 -6.42
N SER A 146 12.49 1.94 -7.70
CA SER A 146 13.76 2.25 -8.38
C SER A 146 14.11 3.74 -8.28
N GLY A 147 13.23 4.57 -7.76
CA GLY A 147 13.45 6.00 -7.58
C GLY A 147 14.47 6.30 -6.46
N PRO A 148 15.05 7.51 -6.48
CA PRO A 148 16.03 7.91 -5.47
C PRO A 148 15.40 8.07 -4.09
N ARG A 149 16.13 7.64 -3.06
CA ARG A 149 15.78 7.81 -1.64
C ARG A 149 16.92 8.53 -0.92
N HIS A 150 16.56 9.36 0.06
CA HIS A 150 17.54 10.06 0.89
C HIS A 150 18.07 9.20 2.05
N ASP A 151 17.30 8.19 2.47
CA ASP A 151 17.67 7.29 3.56
C ASP A 151 18.39 6.04 3.03
N PRO A 152 19.66 5.76 3.45
CA PRO A 152 20.38 4.56 3.02
C PRO A 152 19.69 3.25 3.37
N ALA A 153 19.00 3.18 4.53
CA ALA A 153 18.28 1.98 4.94
C ALA A 153 17.07 1.72 4.02
N ALA A 154 16.32 2.77 3.68
CA ALA A 154 15.22 2.68 2.72
C ALA A 154 15.73 2.28 1.33
N THR A 155 16.87 2.82 0.89
CA THR A 155 17.50 2.47 -0.38
C THR A 155 17.88 0.99 -0.43
N ALA A 156 18.43 0.43 0.65
CA ALA A 156 18.80 -0.98 0.72
C ALA A 156 17.56 -1.89 0.64
N LYS A 157 16.48 -1.54 1.34
CA LYS A 157 15.20 -2.26 1.27
C LYS A 157 14.63 -2.22 -0.15
N ASP A 158 14.61 -1.06 -0.78
CA ASP A 158 14.09 -0.88 -2.14
C ASP A 158 14.90 -1.68 -3.16
N ARG A 159 16.23 -1.74 -3.03
CA ARG A 159 17.07 -2.57 -3.91
C ARG A 159 16.76 -4.07 -3.77
N ALA A 160 16.58 -4.55 -2.56
CA ALA A 160 16.19 -5.94 -2.32
C ALA A 160 14.81 -6.24 -2.91
N ASP A 161 13.85 -5.35 -2.70
CA ASP A 161 12.51 -5.46 -3.24
C ASP A 161 12.52 -5.46 -4.78
N VAL A 162 13.27 -4.55 -5.41
CA VAL A 162 13.42 -4.48 -6.88
C VAL A 162 14.02 -5.78 -7.44
N ALA A 163 15.04 -6.34 -6.78
CA ALA A 163 15.65 -7.59 -7.21
C ALA A 163 14.63 -8.74 -7.22
N LEU A 164 13.79 -8.85 -6.18
CA LEU A 164 12.72 -9.85 -6.10
C LEU A 164 11.67 -9.64 -7.20
N LEU A 165 11.19 -8.42 -7.38
CA LEU A 165 10.16 -8.10 -8.36
C LEU A 165 10.65 -8.29 -9.79
N THR A 166 11.90 -7.91 -10.09
CA THR A 166 12.50 -8.09 -11.41
C THR A 166 12.60 -9.56 -11.78
N SER A 167 12.94 -10.43 -10.82
CA SER A 167 13.00 -11.87 -11.06
C SER A 167 11.62 -12.46 -11.42
N LEU A 168 10.54 -11.89 -10.90
CA LEU A 168 9.17 -12.30 -11.27
C LEU A 168 8.84 -11.91 -12.71
N SER A 169 9.19 -10.68 -13.14
CA SER A 169 8.90 -10.21 -14.49
C SER A 169 9.68 -10.96 -15.58
N GLU A 170 10.85 -11.49 -15.26
CA GLU A 170 11.66 -12.32 -16.17
C GLU A 170 11.11 -13.74 -16.36
N THR A 171 10.20 -14.19 -15.49
CA THR A 171 9.64 -15.54 -15.52
C THR A 171 8.32 -15.61 -16.31
N GLU A 172 7.73 -14.47 -16.64
CA GLU A 172 6.55 -14.32 -17.49
C GLU A 172 6.95 -14.15 -18.96
#